data_7aa19061c895384dc7ef8519547093cf
#
_entry.id   7aa19061c895384dc7ef8519547093cf
#
_cell.length_a   1.000
_cell.length_b   1.000
_cell.length_c   1.000
_cell.angle_alpha   90.00
_cell.angle_beta   90.00
_cell.angle_gamma   90.00
#
_symmetry.space_group_name_H-M   'P 1'
#
loop_
_entity.id
_entity.type
_entity.pdbx_description
1 polymer ?
#
loop_
_entity_poly.entity_id
_entity_poly.type
_entity_poly.pdbx_seq_one_letter_code
_entity_poly.pdbx_strand_id
1 'polypeptide(L)'
;MRHLWLHGFASGPTSSKGQFVKQRLRERGIELEIPDLNEPAFFDLTVTRMLQRLDALTGGADGIVLFGSSLGSFTAATWAALHPDRARALVLLAPAFELGPRWSARMDPAELRQWRTTGRHAFDHYARGRKEELSYRFLEDAQRYPGFPLPRCPTLVIQGTLDEVVDPALAREFVRRMEGRAGLIELEEGHELTGDLPGLWRGIERFLDAYEARPTP
;
A
#
# COMPACT_ATOMS: atom_id res chain seq x y z
N MET A 1 8.07 -7.96 17.26
CA MET A 1 7.35 -7.21 16.19
C MET A 1 7.43 -7.99 14.89
N ARG A 2 6.38 -7.93 14.05
CA ARG A 2 6.38 -8.51 12.70
C ARG A 2 6.33 -7.39 11.66
N HIS A 3 7.07 -7.57 10.58
CA HIS A 3 7.17 -6.58 9.52
C HIS A 3 6.66 -7.22 8.22
N LEU A 4 5.67 -6.60 7.58
CA LEU A 4 5.08 -7.10 6.35
C LEU A 4 5.12 -6.03 5.26
N TRP A 5 5.45 -6.46 4.03
CA TRP A 5 5.38 -5.64 2.83
C TRP A 5 4.16 -6.02 2.00
N LEU A 6 3.35 -5.02 1.67
CA LEU A 6 2.15 -5.16 0.85
C LEU A 6 2.43 -4.56 -0.54
N HIS A 7 2.47 -5.42 -1.53
CA HIS A 7 2.75 -5.00 -2.91
C HIS A 7 1.59 -4.24 -3.56
N GLY A 8 1.86 -3.51 -4.64
CA GLY A 8 0.87 -2.75 -5.40
C GLY A 8 -0.04 -3.64 -6.27
N PHE A 9 -0.97 -2.98 -6.96
CA PHE A 9 -1.87 -3.63 -7.93
C PHE A 9 -1.07 -4.32 -9.04
N ALA A 10 -1.51 -5.50 -9.45
CA ALA A 10 -0.89 -6.31 -10.51
C ALA A 10 0.62 -6.58 -10.31
N SER A 11 1.10 -6.46 -9.09
CA SER A 11 2.46 -6.75 -8.64
C SER A 11 2.49 -8.07 -7.83
N GLY A 12 3.58 -8.35 -7.14
CA GLY A 12 3.73 -9.57 -6.36
C GLY A 12 4.92 -9.53 -5.39
N PRO A 13 5.21 -10.68 -4.72
CA PRO A 13 6.29 -10.78 -3.75
C PRO A 13 7.68 -10.47 -4.30
N THR A 14 7.87 -10.57 -5.60
CA THR A 14 9.15 -10.32 -6.30
C THR A 14 9.35 -8.88 -6.70
N SER A 15 8.48 -7.95 -6.27
CA SER A 15 8.59 -6.52 -6.60
C SER A 15 9.95 -5.95 -6.19
N SER A 16 10.60 -5.18 -7.08
CA SER A 16 11.95 -4.64 -6.87
C SER A 16 12.07 -3.80 -5.59
N LYS A 17 11.10 -2.91 -5.33
CA LYS A 17 11.06 -2.13 -4.08
C LYS A 17 10.95 -3.01 -2.84
N GLY A 18 10.05 -4.00 -2.87
CA GLY A 18 9.84 -4.92 -1.75
C GLY A 18 11.10 -5.73 -1.45
N GLN A 19 11.76 -6.25 -2.47
CA GLN A 19 13.00 -7.01 -2.31
C GLN A 19 14.16 -6.12 -1.85
N PHE A 20 14.25 -4.88 -2.36
CA PHE A 20 15.26 -3.92 -1.91
C PHE A 20 15.08 -3.58 -0.42
N VAL A 21 13.87 -3.22 0.01
CA VAL A 21 13.58 -2.91 1.43
C VAL A 21 13.82 -4.14 2.31
N LYS A 22 13.44 -5.34 1.83
CA LYS A 22 13.72 -6.61 2.55
C LYS A 22 15.20 -6.81 2.79
N GLN A 23 16.04 -6.60 1.78
CA GLN A 23 17.49 -6.71 1.93
C GLN A 23 18.02 -5.70 2.96
N ARG A 24 17.60 -4.43 2.87
CA ARG A 24 18.05 -3.38 3.79
C ARG A 24 17.63 -3.62 5.24
N LEU A 25 16.40 -4.10 5.45
CA LEU A 25 15.92 -4.49 6.80
C LEU A 25 16.70 -5.69 7.35
N ARG A 26 17.02 -6.68 6.49
CA ARG A 26 17.83 -7.83 6.89
C ARG A 26 19.23 -7.41 7.38
N GLU A 27 19.83 -6.40 6.78
CA GLU A 27 21.12 -5.82 7.24
C GLU A 27 21.03 -5.24 8.66
N ARG A 28 19.81 -4.88 9.10
CA ARG A 28 19.49 -4.42 10.46
C ARG A 28 18.99 -5.55 11.39
N GLY A 29 19.03 -6.81 10.95
CA GLY A 29 18.53 -7.95 11.70
C GLY A 29 17.00 -8.05 11.75
N ILE A 30 16.28 -7.34 10.88
CA ILE A 30 14.82 -7.31 10.78
C ILE A 30 14.37 -8.18 9.63
N GLU A 31 13.49 -9.15 9.90
CA GLU A 31 12.86 -9.96 8.87
C GLU A 31 11.62 -9.26 8.31
N LEU A 32 11.53 -9.17 6.96
CA LEU A 32 10.37 -8.63 6.24
C LEU A 32 9.66 -9.75 5.49
N GLU A 33 8.41 -10.01 5.84
CA GLU A 33 7.52 -10.91 5.12
C GLU A 33 6.89 -10.19 3.92
N ILE A 34 6.86 -10.84 2.76
CA ILE A 34 6.22 -10.29 1.55
C ILE A 34 5.18 -11.29 1.05
N PRO A 35 3.95 -11.27 1.58
CA PRO A 35 2.88 -12.16 1.14
C PRO A 35 2.41 -11.83 -0.29
N ASP A 36 1.96 -12.84 -1.04
CA ASP A 36 1.21 -12.61 -2.27
C ASP A 36 -0.23 -12.22 -1.92
N LEU A 37 -0.60 -10.99 -2.24
CA LEU A 37 -1.95 -10.48 -2.02
C LEU A 37 -2.92 -10.87 -3.14
N ASN A 38 -2.42 -11.43 -4.25
CA ASN A 38 -3.25 -11.89 -5.36
C ASN A 38 -3.88 -13.26 -5.10
N GLU A 39 -3.44 -13.98 -4.07
CA GLU A 39 -3.98 -15.30 -3.74
C GLU A 39 -5.45 -15.28 -3.29
N PRO A 40 -6.19 -16.39 -3.61
CA PRO A 40 -5.80 -17.51 -4.43
C PRO A 40 -5.86 -17.21 -5.93
N ALA A 41 -6.49 -16.13 -6.36
CA ALA A 41 -6.58 -15.71 -7.76
C ALA A 41 -6.70 -14.19 -7.87
N PHE A 42 -5.99 -13.59 -8.83
CA PHE A 42 -6.05 -12.15 -9.13
C PHE A 42 -7.47 -11.73 -9.54
N PHE A 43 -8.21 -12.61 -10.24
CA PHE A 43 -9.59 -12.33 -10.65
C PHE A 43 -10.49 -11.91 -9.48
N ASP A 44 -10.32 -12.54 -8.33
CA ASP A 44 -11.14 -12.28 -7.15
C ASP A 44 -10.52 -11.27 -6.16
N LEU A 45 -9.47 -10.55 -6.56
CA LEU A 45 -8.84 -9.55 -5.70
C LEU A 45 -9.86 -8.50 -5.27
N THR A 46 -9.90 -8.21 -3.97
CA THR A 46 -10.67 -7.10 -3.38
C THR A 46 -9.92 -6.54 -2.18
N VAL A 47 -10.24 -5.33 -1.76
CA VAL A 47 -9.68 -4.74 -0.53
C VAL A 47 -10.03 -5.60 0.67
N THR A 48 -11.28 -6.04 0.78
CA THR A 48 -11.75 -6.95 1.84
C THR A 48 -10.89 -8.22 1.91
N ARG A 49 -10.59 -8.86 0.76
CA ARG A 49 -9.76 -10.08 0.74
C ARG A 49 -8.32 -9.82 1.18
N MET A 50 -7.73 -8.71 0.76
CA MET A 50 -6.40 -8.34 1.22
C MET A 50 -6.35 -8.12 2.73
N LEU A 51 -7.37 -7.47 3.30
CA LEU A 51 -7.50 -7.29 4.75
C LEU A 51 -7.66 -8.63 5.49
N GLN A 52 -8.54 -9.51 5.00
CA GLN A 52 -8.72 -10.86 5.55
C GLN A 52 -7.43 -11.70 5.48
N ARG A 53 -6.66 -11.55 4.38
CA ARG A 53 -5.35 -12.19 4.25
C ARG A 53 -4.37 -11.70 5.31
N LEU A 54 -4.34 -10.39 5.59
CA LEU A 54 -3.53 -9.82 6.66
C LEU A 54 -3.96 -10.34 8.03
N ASP A 55 -5.25 -10.42 8.31
CA ASP A 55 -5.75 -10.96 9.57
C ASP A 55 -5.33 -12.42 9.76
N ALA A 56 -5.44 -13.25 8.72
CA ALA A 56 -5.02 -14.64 8.76
C ALA A 56 -3.49 -14.77 8.98
N LEU A 57 -2.69 -13.94 8.29
CA LEU A 57 -1.24 -13.95 8.42
C LEU A 57 -0.78 -13.49 9.81
N THR A 58 -1.41 -12.45 10.34
CA THR A 58 -1.00 -11.88 11.63
C THR A 58 -1.53 -12.66 12.83
N GLY A 59 -2.57 -13.51 12.64
CA GLY A 59 -3.04 -14.47 13.65
C GLY A 59 -3.41 -13.84 15.00
N GLY A 60 -3.89 -12.57 15.01
CA GLY A 60 -4.17 -11.86 16.25
C GLY A 60 -2.95 -11.24 16.95
N ALA A 61 -1.73 -11.39 16.39
CA ALA A 61 -0.52 -10.82 16.97
C ALA A 61 -0.57 -9.28 17.01
N ASP A 62 0.00 -8.71 18.07
CA ASP A 62 0.27 -7.29 18.24
C ASP A 62 1.65 -6.92 17.66
N GLY A 63 1.92 -5.62 17.58
CA GLY A 63 3.24 -5.15 17.19
C GLY A 63 3.52 -5.29 15.69
N ILE A 64 2.53 -5.03 14.83
CA ILE A 64 2.63 -5.14 13.39
C ILE A 64 3.14 -3.82 12.79
N VAL A 65 4.21 -3.90 12.01
CA VAL A 65 4.74 -2.81 11.19
C VAL A 65 4.44 -3.13 9.73
N LEU A 66 3.72 -2.26 9.04
CA LEU A 66 3.35 -2.47 7.64
C LEU A 66 4.09 -1.50 6.73
N PHE A 67 4.66 -2.06 5.69
CA PHE A 67 5.18 -1.35 4.52
C PHE A 67 4.23 -1.60 3.37
N GLY A 68 3.92 -0.59 2.59
CA GLY A 68 3.05 -0.76 1.45
C GLY A 68 3.50 0.04 0.24
N SER A 69 3.11 -0.39 -0.96
CA SER A 69 3.27 0.35 -2.20
C SER A 69 1.93 0.47 -2.92
N SER A 70 1.53 1.69 -3.27
CA SER A 70 0.30 1.99 -4.03
C SER A 70 -0.95 1.36 -3.38
N LEU A 71 -1.60 0.38 -4.02
CA LEU A 71 -2.72 -0.39 -3.45
C LEU A 71 -2.36 -1.04 -2.12
N GLY A 72 -1.14 -1.57 -1.99
CA GLY A 72 -0.64 -2.13 -0.73
C GLY A 72 -0.56 -1.08 0.38
N SER A 73 -0.21 0.17 0.06
CA SER A 73 -0.23 1.29 1.02
C SER A 73 -1.64 1.63 1.49
N PHE A 74 -2.60 1.67 0.57
CA PHE A 74 -4.01 1.88 0.91
C PHE A 74 -4.53 0.76 1.81
N THR A 75 -4.19 -0.50 1.49
CA THR A 75 -4.54 -1.68 2.28
C THR A 75 -3.91 -1.63 3.67
N ALA A 76 -2.63 -1.26 3.77
CA ALA A 76 -1.92 -1.11 5.05
C ALA A 76 -2.58 -0.05 5.94
N ALA A 77 -2.88 1.13 5.39
CA ALA A 77 -3.53 2.20 6.12
C ALA A 77 -4.95 1.80 6.57
N THR A 78 -5.71 1.13 5.70
CA THR A 78 -7.06 0.64 6.01
C THR A 78 -7.01 -0.41 7.13
N TRP A 79 -6.11 -1.39 7.03
CA TRP A 79 -5.95 -2.41 8.06
C TRP A 79 -5.58 -1.81 9.41
N ALA A 80 -4.62 -0.88 9.42
CA ALA A 80 -4.18 -0.23 10.65
C ALA A 80 -5.26 0.66 11.29
N ALA A 81 -6.12 1.28 10.48
CA ALA A 81 -7.26 2.04 10.99
C ALA A 81 -8.33 1.14 11.64
N LEU A 82 -8.50 -0.09 11.12
CA LEU A 82 -9.41 -1.10 11.68
C LEU A 82 -8.82 -1.81 12.91
N HIS A 83 -7.49 -1.85 13.05
CA HIS A 83 -6.78 -2.53 14.12
C HIS A 83 -5.80 -1.59 14.87
N PRO A 84 -6.30 -0.52 15.51
CA PRO A 84 -5.46 0.56 16.07
C PRO A 84 -4.51 0.08 17.17
N ASP A 85 -4.86 -0.98 17.88
CA ASP A 85 -4.06 -1.51 18.98
C ASP A 85 -2.98 -2.50 18.51
N ARG A 86 -3.12 -3.01 17.27
CA ARG A 86 -2.20 -4.00 16.68
C ARG A 86 -1.15 -3.37 15.77
N ALA A 87 -1.52 -2.31 15.06
CA ALA A 87 -0.61 -1.59 14.17
C ALA A 87 0.34 -0.70 14.98
N ARG A 88 1.65 -0.83 14.75
CA ARG A 88 2.69 -0.07 15.46
C ARG A 88 3.27 1.07 14.65
N ALA A 89 3.49 0.86 13.37
CA ALA A 89 4.01 1.87 12.46
C ALA A 89 3.66 1.54 11.01
N LEU A 90 3.59 2.55 10.15
CA LEU A 90 3.35 2.39 8.72
C LEU A 90 4.41 3.12 7.90
N VAL A 91 4.81 2.50 6.79
CA VAL A 91 5.59 3.13 5.71
C VAL A 91 4.80 2.97 4.42
N LEU A 92 4.29 4.06 3.89
CA LEU A 92 3.36 4.09 2.75
C LEU A 92 4.04 4.75 1.55
N LEU A 93 4.27 4.00 0.48
CA LEU A 93 4.91 4.46 -0.75
C LEU A 93 3.84 4.71 -1.82
N ALA A 94 3.77 5.92 -2.36
CA ALA A 94 2.81 6.36 -3.38
C ALA A 94 1.38 5.85 -3.09
N PRO A 95 0.80 6.12 -1.91
CA PRO A 95 -0.42 5.45 -1.43
C PRO A 95 -1.62 5.76 -2.31
N ALA A 96 -2.34 4.70 -2.74
CA ALA A 96 -3.51 4.80 -3.61
C ALA A 96 -4.76 5.33 -2.86
N PHE A 97 -4.65 6.49 -2.18
CA PHE A 97 -5.79 7.10 -1.52
C PHE A 97 -6.90 7.46 -2.51
N GLU A 98 -8.13 7.61 -2.02
CA GLU A 98 -9.34 7.79 -2.85
C GLU A 98 -9.49 6.68 -3.90
N LEU A 99 -9.15 5.43 -3.54
CA LEU A 99 -9.03 4.31 -4.48
C LEU A 99 -10.26 4.14 -5.37
N GLY A 100 -11.44 3.98 -4.79
CA GLY A 100 -12.68 3.72 -5.55
C GLY A 100 -13.08 4.87 -6.48
N PRO A 101 -13.27 6.09 -5.97
CA PRO A 101 -13.63 7.25 -6.79
C PRO A 101 -12.61 7.56 -7.88
N ARG A 102 -11.32 7.54 -7.54
CA ARG A 102 -10.23 7.85 -8.47
C ARG A 102 -10.10 6.83 -9.58
N TRP A 103 -10.26 5.53 -9.28
CA TRP A 103 -10.20 4.49 -10.28
C TRP A 103 -11.30 4.67 -11.33
N SER A 104 -12.53 4.92 -10.86
CA SER A 104 -13.67 5.18 -11.75
C SER A 104 -13.47 6.42 -12.62
N ALA A 105 -12.86 7.48 -12.07
CA ALA A 105 -12.64 8.73 -12.79
C ALA A 105 -11.51 8.65 -13.85
N ARG A 106 -10.55 7.75 -13.69
CA ARG A 106 -9.40 7.60 -14.61
C ARG A 106 -9.63 6.62 -15.75
N MET A 107 -10.59 5.72 -15.59
CA MET A 107 -10.89 4.72 -16.62
C MET A 107 -11.77 5.33 -17.71
N ASP A 108 -11.56 4.90 -18.95
CA ASP A 108 -12.47 5.28 -20.04
C ASP A 108 -13.91 4.89 -19.70
N PRO A 109 -14.89 5.80 -19.86
CA PRO A 109 -16.28 5.52 -19.47
C PRO A 109 -16.91 4.32 -20.21
N ALA A 110 -16.49 4.01 -21.43
CA ALA A 110 -16.99 2.85 -22.16
C ALA A 110 -16.39 1.56 -21.62
N GLU A 111 -15.09 1.56 -21.33
CA GLU A 111 -14.41 0.43 -20.69
C GLU A 111 -14.98 0.15 -19.29
N LEU A 112 -15.22 1.19 -18.49
CA LEU A 112 -15.83 1.05 -17.17
C LEU A 112 -17.24 0.44 -17.26
N ARG A 113 -18.06 0.89 -18.21
CA ARG A 113 -19.39 0.30 -18.46
C ARG A 113 -19.28 -1.16 -18.90
N GLN A 114 -18.35 -1.47 -19.80
CA GLN A 114 -18.10 -2.83 -20.25
C GLN A 114 -17.69 -3.72 -19.09
N TRP A 115 -16.71 -3.27 -18.26
CA TRP A 115 -16.27 -4.01 -17.07
C TRP A 115 -17.44 -4.30 -16.12
N ARG A 116 -18.27 -3.29 -15.85
CA ARG A 116 -19.47 -3.44 -15.01
C ARG A 116 -20.47 -4.45 -15.59
N THR A 117 -20.70 -4.42 -16.92
CA THR A 117 -21.70 -5.26 -17.58
C THR A 117 -21.23 -6.72 -17.71
N THR A 118 -19.94 -6.92 -18.05
CA THR A 118 -19.37 -8.26 -18.25
C THR A 118 -18.86 -8.88 -16.94
N GLY A 119 -18.70 -8.06 -15.90
CA GLY A 119 -18.13 -8.46 -14.61
C GLY A 119 -16.62 -8.66 -14.64
N ARG A 120 -15.93 -8.42 -15.79
CA ARG A 120 -14.49 -8.67 -15.96
C ARG A 120 -13.82 -7.65 -16.87
N HIS A 121 -12.55 -7.32 -16.56
CA HIS A 121 -11.70 -6.51 -17.40
C HIS A 121 -10.25 -6.99 -17.27
N ALA A 122 -9.50 -6.96 -18.38
CA ALA A 122 -8.12 -7.42 -18.41
C ALA A 122 -7.14 -6.28 -18.13
N PHE A 123 -6.25 -6.48 -17.17
CA PHE A 123 -5.16 -5.56 -16.77
C PHE A 123 -3.81 -6.20 -17.06
N ASP A 124 -2.80 -5.39 -17.37
CA ASP A 124 -1.43 -5.87 -17.45
C ASP A 124 -0.94 -6.24 -16.04
N HIS A 125 -0.62 -7.52 -15.83
CA HIS A 125 -0.11 -8.03 -14.57
C HIS A 125 1.42 -8.07 -14.61
N TYR A 126 2.05 -7.02 -14.10
CA TYR A 126 3.51 -6.83 -14.23
C TYR A 126 4.33 -7.98 -13.66
N ALA A 127 3.97 -8.51 -12.48
CA ALA A 127 4.69 -9.61 -11.87
C ALA A 127 4.56 -10.95 -12.65
N ARG A 128 3.53 -11.10 -13.51
CA ARG A 128 3.28 -12.31 -14.30
C ARG A 128 3.60 -12.12 -15.78
N GLY A 129 3.92 -10.91 -16.23
CA GLY A 129 4.27 -10.58 -17.61
C GLY A 129 3.16 -10.84 -18.64
N ARG A 130 1.91 -10.84 -18.22
CA ARG A 130 0.74 -11.09 -19.06
C ARG A 130 -0.47 -10.33 -18.59
N LYS A 131 -1.49 -10.21 -19.44
CA LYS A 131 -2.80 -9.70 -19.03
C LYS A 131 -3.53 -10.74 -18.20
N GLU A 132 -4.17 -10.27 -17.11
CA GLU A 132 -5.08 -11.07 -16.28
C GLU A 132 -6.37 -10.33 -16.02
N GLU A 133 -7.45 -11.08 -15.97
CA GLU A 133 -8.77 -10.53 -15.72
C GLU A 133 -8.96 -10.22 -14.23
N LEU A 134 -9.63 -9.10 -13.95
CA LEU A 134 -10.09 -8.70 -12.63
C LEU A 134 -11.60 -8.57 -12.61
N SER A 135 -12.25 -9.07 -11.57
CA SER A 135 -13.69 -8.93 -11.37
C SER A 135 -14.07 -7.48 -11.07
N TYR A 136 -15.21 -7.00 -11.56
CA TYR A 136 -15.77 -5.70 -11.23
C TYR A 136 -16.03 -5.52 -9.71
N ARG A 137 -16.15 -6.63 -8.98
CA ARG A 137 -16.26 -6.66 -7.51
C ARG A 137 -15.12 -5.92 -6.81
N PHE A 138 -13.94 -5.85 -7.43
CA PHE A 138 -12.82 -5.06 -6.90
C PHE A 138 -13.21 -3.61 -6.67
N LEU A 139 -13.84 -2.99 -7.67
CA LEU A 139 -14.23 -1.59 -7.61
C LEU A 139 -15.42 -1.37 -6.65
N GLU A 140 -16.39 -2.26 -6.68
CA GLU A 140 -17.54 -2.23 -5.75
C GLU A 140 -17.07 -2.36 -4.29
N ASP A 141 -16.13 -3.24 -4.04
CA ASP A 141 -15.57 -3.45 -2.70
C ASP A 141 -14.70 -2.27 -2.25
N ALA A 142 -13.88 -1.72 -3.14
CA ALA A 142 -13.04 -0.56 -2.85
C ALA A 142 -13.85 0.68 -2.42
N GLN A 143 -15.06 0.85 -2.95
CA GLN A 143 -15.97 1.95 -2.60
C GLN A 143 -16.54 1.84 -1.18
N ARG A 144 -16.42 0.70 -0.53
CA ARG A 144 -16.91 0.48 0.85
C ARG A 144 -15.98 1.05 1.91
N TYR A 145 -14.75 1.41 1.52
CA TYR A 145 -13.73 1.88 2.43
C TYR A 145 -13.52 3.39 2.31
N PRO A 146 -13.24 4.09 3.42
CA PRO A 146 -12.90 5.51 3.38
C PRO A 146 -11.74 5.78 2.43
N GLY A 147 -11.82 6.81 1.60
CA GLY A 147 -10.75 7.18 0.68
C GLY A 147 -9.44 7.56 1.39
N PHE A 148 -9.56 8.04 2.63
CA PHE A 148 -8.44 8.33 3.54
C PHE A 148 -8.64 7.56 4.85
N PRO A 149 -8.16 6.31 4.95
CA PRO A 149 -8.15 5.59 6.22
C PRO A 149 -7.15 6.24 7.18
N LEU A 150 -7.57 6.57 8.39
CA LEU A 150 -6.77 7.34 9.35
C LEU A 150 -6.30 6.43 10.51
N PRO A 151 -5.15 5.78 10.43
CA PRO A 151 -4.58 4.96 11.50
C PRO A 151 -4.15 5.82 12.69
N ARG A 152 -4.04 5.18 13.85
CA ARG A 152 -3.57 5.86 15.07
C ARG A 152 -2.05 5.80 15.24
N CYS A 153 -1.39 4.88 14.59
CA CYS A 153 0.06 4.69 14.72
C CYS A 153 0.87 5.70 13.92
N PRO A 154 2.15 5.92 14.28
CA PRO A 154 3.08 6.73 13.50
C PRO A 154 3.18 6.23 12.06
N THR A 155 3.15 7.15 11.10
CA THR A 155 3.12 6.82 9.68
C THR A 155 4.13 7.68 8.91
N LEU A 156 4.92 7.04 8.05
CA LEU A 156 5.71 7.71 7.02
C LEU A 156 5.03 7.56 5.67
N VAL A 157 4.84 8.66 4.97
CA VAL A 157 4.42 8.65 3.56
C VAL A 157 5.61 9.10 2.71
N ILE A 158 5.90 8.36 1.63
CA ILE A 158 6.86 8.75 0.60
C ILE A 158 6.11 8.84 -0.73
N GLN A 159 6.15 10.01 -1.37
CA GLN A 159 5.37 10.32 -2.56
C GLN A 159 6.26 10.92 -3.64
N GLY A 160 6.07 10.45 -4.88
CA GLY A 160 6.70 11.05 -6.04
C GLY A 160 5.98 12.35 -6.46
N THR A 161 6.73 13.43 -6.67
CA THR A 161 6.14 14.70 -7.12
C THR A 161 5.71 14.70 -8.58
N LEU A 162 6.25 13.73 -9.36
CA LEU A 162 5.92 13.51 -10.78
C LEU A 162 5.00 12.30 -10.96
N ASP A 163 4.29 11.88 -9.92
CA ASP A 163 3.39 10.72 -9.96
C ASP A 163 2.15 11.02 -10.80
N GLU A 164 2.05 10.39 -11.98
CA GLU A 164 0.93 10.53 -12.90
C GLU A 164 -0.21 9.54 -12.60
N VAL A 165 0.03 8.55 -11.70
CA VAL A 165 -0.96 7.54 -11.32
C VAL A 165 -1.75 7.98 -10.11
N VAL A 166 -1.11 8.52 -9.09
CA VAL A 166 -1.73 9.03 -7.87
C VAL A 166 -1.30 10.48 -7.66
N ASP A 167 -2.26 11.40 -7.70
CA ASP A 167 -1.98 12.82 -7.47
C ASP A 167 -1.26 13.02 -6.13
N PRO A 168 -0.06 13.64 -6.11
CA PRO A 168 0.67 13.93 -4.89
C PRO A 168 -0.11 14.74 -3.85
N ALA A 169 -1.10 15.52 -4.27
CA ALA A 169 -1.97 16.26 -3.38
C ALA A 169 -2.74 15.34 -2.40
N LEU A 170 -3.01 14.10 -2.77
CA LEU A 170 -3.68 13.13 -1.89
C LEU A 170 -2.79 12.71 -0.72
N ALA A 171 -1.48 12.54 -0.94
CA ALA A 171 -0.53 12.25 0.12
C ALA A 171 -0.42 13.42 1.11
N ARG A 172 -0.36 14.67 0.61
CA ARG A 172 -0.35 15.88 1.44
C ARG A 172 -1.63 16.00 2.27
N GLU A 173 -2.80 15.75 1.65
CA GLU A 173 -4.09 15.78 2.34
C GLU A 173 -4.19 14.68 3.42
N PHE A 174 -3.74 13.48 3.15
CA PHE A 174 -3.68 12.41 4.16
C PHE A 174 -2.82 12.85 5.36
N VAL A 175 -1.61 13.36 5.12
CA VAL A 175 -0.71 13.79 6.20
C VAL A 175 -1.33 14.93 7.01
N ARG A 176 -2.01 15.87 6.36
CA ARG A 176 -2.74 16.95 7.04
C ARG A 176 -3.82 16.38 7.98
N ARG A 177 -4.59 15.37 7.52
CA ARG A 177 -5.65 14.72 8.32
C ARG A 177 -5.10 13.87 9.47
N MET A 178 -3.85 13.45 9.38
CA MET A 178 -3.20 12.65 10.43
C MET A 178 -2.76 13.46 11.67
N GLU A 179 -2.91 14.79 11.67
CA GLU A 179 -2.73 15.66 12.83
C GLU A 179 -1.39 15.44 13.57
N GLY A 180 -0.29 15.42 12.83
CA GLY A 180 1.06 15.24 13.36
C GLY A 180 1.50 13.79 13.58
N ARG A 181 0.65 12.80 13.33
CA ARG A 181 1.00 11.37 13.39
C ARG A 181 1.67 10.84 12.12
N ALA A 182 1.64 11.61 11.03
CA ALA A 182 2.30 11.24 9.79
C ALA A 182 3.34 12.26 9.36
N GLY A 183 4.46 11.78 8.82
CA GLY A 183 5.45 12.56 8.09
C GLY A 183 5.33 12.32 6.58
N LEU A 184 5.72 13.31 5.77
CA LEU A 184 5.77 13.23 4.31
C LEU A 184 7.20 13.46 3.83
N ILE A 185 7.65 12.60 2.93
CA ILE A 185 8.85 12.79 2.11
C ILE A 185 8.39 12.82 0.66
N GLU A 186 8.74 13.89 -0.04
CA GLU A 186 8.48 14.03 -1.48
C GLU A 186 9.79 13.84 -2.23
N LEU A 187 9.75 13.01 -3.30
CA LEU A 187 10.87 12.73 -4.17
C LEU A 187 10.53 13.19 -5.59
N GLU A 188 11.51 13.70 -6.33
CA GLU A 188 11.32 14.07 -7.74
C GLU A 188 11.29 12.81 -8.62
N GLU A 189 10.26 11.97 -8.41
CA GLU A 189 10.05 10.69 -9.07
C GLU A 189 8.59 10.48 -9.45
N GLY A 190 8.35 9.54 -10.36
CA GLY A 190 7.02 9.06 -10.72
C GLY A 190 6.45 8.07 -9.70
N HIS A 191 5.37 7.38 -10.10
CA HIS A 191 4.64 6.43 -9.25
C HIS A 191 5.50 5.28 -8.71
N GLU A 192 6.43 4.80 -9.51
CA GLU A 192 7.21 3.60 -9.18
C GLU A 192 8.23 3.82 -8.07
N LEU A 193 8.70 5.05 -7.82
CA LEU A 193 9.69 5.38 -6.78
C LEU A 193 10.91 4.45 -6.81
N THR A 194 11.47 4.21 -8.01
CA THR A 194 12.59 3.30 -8.22
C THR A 194 13.87 3.97 -8.73
N GLY A 195 13.81 5.27 -9.02
CA GLY A 195 14.95 6.04 -9.53
C GLY A 195 16.04 6.30 -8.49
N ASP A 196 15.65 6.54 -7.23
CA ASP A 196 16.59 6.69 -6.10
C ASP A 196 16.21 5.79 -4.92
N LEU A 197 16.36 4.47 -5.09
CA LEU A 197 16.15 3.51 -4.01
C LEU A 197 17.02 3.77 -2.76
N PRO A 198 18.30 4.20 -2.86
CA PRO A 198 19.07 4.62 -1.71
C PRO A 198 18.46 5.83 -0.98
N GLY A 199 17.94 6.83 -1.70
CA GLY A 199 17.24 7.98 -1.11
C GLY A 199 15.96 7.60 -0.42
N LEU A 200 15.16 6.75 -1.04
CA LEU A 200 13.97 6.16 -0.45
C LEU A 200 14.30 5.42 0.86
N TRP A 201 15.37 4.61 0.87
CA TRP A 201 15.80 3.91 2.07
C TRP A 201 16.22 4.86 3.20
N ARG A 202 17.02 5.90 2.90
CA ARG A 202 17.41 6.90 3.91
C ARG A 202 16.19 7.50 4.65
N GLY A 203 15.10 7.73 3.90
CA GLY A 203 13.84 8.19 4.48
C GLY A 203 13.21 7.17 5.43
N ILE A 204 13.13 5.91 4.99
CA ILE A 204 12.61 4.79 5.78
C ILE A 204 13.45 4.58 7.03
N GLU A 205 14.77 4.52 6.89
CA GLU A 205 15.70 4.27 7.98
C GLU A 205 15.58 5.32 9.08
N ARG A 206 15.58 6.61 8.73
CA ARG A 206 15.37 7.69 9.71
C ARG A 206 14.05 7.59 10.45
N PHE A 207 12.99 7.19 9.76
CA PHE A 207 11.69 6.99 10.39
C PHE A 207 11.72 5.83 11.38
N LEU A 208 12.32 4.69 11.01
CA LEU A 208 12.46 3.54 11.88
C LEU A 208 13.31 3.85 13.11
N ASP A 209 14.45 4.52 12.96
CA ASP A 209 15.31 4.95 14.06
C ASP A 209 14.56 5.86 15.05
N ALA A 210 13.83 6.84 14.52
CA ALA A 210 13.02 7.74 15.34
C ALA A 210 11.84 7.03 16.01
N TYR A 211 11.29 5.98 15.40
CA TYR A 211 10.24 5.17 15.95
C TYR A 211 10.75 4.24 17.05
N GLU A 212 11.88 3.54 16.82
CA GLU A 212 12.51 2.63 17.80
C GLU A 212 13.05 3.36 19.04
N ALA A 213 13.46 4.61 18.90
CA ALA A 213 13.91 5.46 20.02
C ALA A 213 12.76 5.94 20.93
N ARG A 214 11.49 5.75 20.54
CA ARG A 214 10.35 6.13 21.39
C ARG A 214 10.18 5.10 22.50
N PRO A 215 10.00 5.53 23.77
CA PRO A 215 9.66 4.59 24.83
C PRO A 215 8.36 3.87 24.46
N THR A 216 8.35 2.55 24.64
CA THR A 216 7.13 1.74 24.50
C THR A 216 6.11 2.23 25.54
N PRO A 217 4.87 2.56 25.16
CA PRO A 217 3.83 3.02 26.09
C PRO A 217 3.46 1.96 27.11
#